data_6e2bf6cf4c62350da4162a0a6a95f548
#
_entry.id   6e2bf6cf4c62350da4162a0a6a95f548
#
_cell.length_a   1.000
_cell.length_b   1.000
_cell.length_c   1.000
_cell.angle_alpha   90.00
_cell.angle_beta   90.00
_cell.angle_gamma   90.00
#
_symmetry.space_group_name_H-M   'P 1'
#
loop_
_entity.id
_entity.type
_entity.pdbx_description
1 polymer ?
#
loop_
_entity_poly.entity_id
_entity_poly.type
_entity_poly.pdbx_seq_one_letter_code
_entity_poly.pdbx_strand_id
1 'polypeptide(L)'
;MLTVDVVALTGGSVPNLLLVQRAHPPFAGEWALPGGFVDEGERVADAAARELAEETGLKLASLCLLGVYDTPGRDPRGWTVSITYLAPLPAEAPVIGGDDAREARWCPADTLPKLAFDHATIIGDALVRWAEGPDRGRSPPPQGDR
;
A
#
# COMPACT_ATOMS: atom_id res chain seq x y z
N MET A 1 3.39 -16.86 -4.33
CA MET A 1 2.75 -15.75 -5.10
C MET A 1 3.47 -14.45 -4.77
N LEU A 2 3.69 -13.62 -5.75
CA LEU A 2 4.31 -12.31 -5.58
C LEU A 2 3.24 -11.22 -5.76
N THR A 3 3.10 -10.38 -4.75
CA THR A 3 2.13 -9.27 -4.75
C THR A 3 2.81 -7.95 -4.43
N VAL A 4 2.12 -6.88 -4.69
CA VAL A 4 2.48 -5.52 -4.29
C VAL A 4 1.34 -4.89 -3.53
N ASP A 5 1.66 -4.03 -2.58
CA ASP A 5 0.72 -3.19 -1.86
C ASP A 5 1.23 -1.75 -1.80
N VAL A 6 0.34 -0.80 -1.72
CA VAL A 6 0.70 0.63 -1.66
C VAL A 6 0.04 1.27 -0.44
N VAL A 7 0.86 1.90 0.39
CA VAL A 7 0.38 2.75 1.47
C VAL A 7 0.44 4.20 0.99
N ALA A 8 -0.66 4.68 0.43
CA ALA A 8 -0.81 6.08 0.07
C ALA A 8 -1.38 6.84 1.27
N LEU A 9 -0.70 7.90 1.69
CA LEU A 9 -1.11 8.65 2.86
C LEU A 9 -0.89 10.15 2.70
N THR A 10 -1.75 10.91 3.36
CA THR A 10 -1.62 12.36 3.42
C THR A 10 -0.91 12.77 4.70
N GLY A 11 -0.35 14.00 4.70
CA GLY A 11 0.24 14.58 5.89
C GLY A 11 -0.79 15.09 6.90
N GLY A 12 -0.30 15.64 8.00
CA GLY A 12 -1.11 16.21 9.06
C GLY A 12 -0.89 15.47 10.38
N SER A 13 -1.56 15.95 11.43
CA SER A 13 -1.47 15.33 12.76
C SER A 13 -2.06 13.91 12.78
N VAL A 14 -3.12 13.71 12.00
CA VAL A 14 -3.70 12.39 11.73
C VAL A 14 -3.69 12.17 10.22
N PRO A 15 -2.78 11.34 9.69
CA PRO A 15 -2.77 11.06 8.26
C PRO A 15 -4.05 10.33 7.82
N ASN A 16 -4.47 10.56 6.59
CA ASN A 16 -5.49 9.74 5.94
C ASN A 16 -4.80 8.71 5.04
N LEU A 17 -5.32 7.50 5.08
CA LEU A 17 -4.81 6.35 4.32
C LEU A 17 -5.80 5.97 3.24
N LEU A 18 -5.29 5.70 2.04
CA LEU A 18 -6.13 5.23 0.95
C LEU A 18 -6.36 3.73 1.09
N LEU A 19 -7.61 3.34 1.23
CA LEU A 19 -8.03 1.95 1.34
C LEU A 19 -9.05 1.61 0.26
N VAL A 20 -9.11 0.34 -0.09
CA VAL A 20 -10.10 -0.21 -1.01
C VAL A 20 -10.92 -1.29 -0.30
N GLN A 21 -12.19 -1.40 -0.63
CA GLN A 21 -13.04 -2.47 -0.14
C GLN A 21 -12.97 -3.67 -1.09
N ARG A 22 -12.64 -4.82 -0.56
CA ARG A 22 -12.51 -6.04 -1.35
C ARG A 22 -13.88 -6.53 -1.84
N ALA A 23 -13.99 -6.82 -3.13
CA ALA A 23 -15.19 -7.34 -3.74
C ALA A 23 -15.29 -8.87 -3.65
N HIS A 24 -14.17 -9.57 -3.54
CA HIS A 24 -14.08 -11.03 -3.65
C HIS A 24 -13.35 -11.67 -2.47
N PRO A 25 -13.63 -12.95 -2.15
CA PRO A 25 -12.86 -13.70 -1.17
C PRO A 25 -11.38 -13.84 -1.59
N PRO A 26 -10.45 -13.98 -0.62
CA PRO A 26 -10.68 -13.93 0.82
C PRO A 26 -10.96 -12.51 1.31
N PHE A 27 -11.59 -12.40 2.48
CA PHE A 27 -11.89 -11.12 3.13
C PHE A 27 -12.84 -10.20 2.33
N ALA A 28 -13.81 -10.77 1.62
CA ALA A 28 -14.81 -9.98 0.89
C ALA A 28 -15.54 -9.00 1.84
N GLY A 29 -15.66 -7.73 1.42
CA GLY A 29 -16.29 -6.69 2.22
C GLY A 29 -15.34 -6.00 3.21
N GLU A 30 -14.19 -6.58 3.51
CA GLU A 30 -13.18 -5.95 4.34
C GLU A 30 -12.33 -4.96 3.52
N TRP A 31 -11.67 -4.08 4.23
CA TRP A 31 -10.84 -3.05 3.62
C TRP A 31 -9.37 -3.49 3.55
N ALA A 32 -8.68 -3.02 2.53
CA ALA A 32 -7.30 -3.41 2.26
C ALA A 32 -6.52 -2.25 1.64
N LEU A 33 -5.21 -2.35 1.70
CA LEU A 33 -4.35 -1.50 0.89
C LEU A 33 -4.58 -1.81 -0.59
N PRO A 34 -4.53 -0.79 -1.47
CA PRO A 34 -4.47 -1.04 -2.91
C PRO A 34 -3.29 -1.94 -3.25
N GLY A 35 -3.50 -2.92 -4.09
CA GLY A 35 -2.45 -3.86 -4.46
C GLY A 35 -3.00 -5.06 -5.22
N GLY A 36 -2.11 -5.95 -5.61
CA GLY A 36 -2.47 -7.16 -6.35
C GLY A 36 -1.25 -7.93 -6.81
N PHE A 37 -1.49 -8.87 -7.72
CA PHE A 37 -0.42 -9.73 -8.22
C PHE A 37 0.48 -9.01 -9.20
N VAL A 38 1.76 -9.33 -9.12
CA VAL A 38 2.74 -8.90 -10.12
C VAL A 38 2.62 -9.82 -11.32
N ASP A 39 2.51 -9.26 -12.51
CA ASP A 39 2.47 -10.03 -13.75
C ASP A 39 3.87 -10.53 -14.11
N GLU A 40 3.93 -11.67 -14.78
CA GLU A 40 5.20 -12.20 -15.28
C GLU A 40 5.88 -11.19 -16.20
N GLY A 41 7.15 -10.91 -15.92
CA GLY A 41 7.94 -9.94 -16.69
C GLY A 41 7.72 -8.48 -16.29
N GLU A 42 6.80 -8.21 -15.36
CA GLU A 42 6.55 -6.87 -14.83
C GLU A 42 7.49 -6.56 -13.66
N ARG A 43 8.02 -5.35 -13.58
CA ARG A 43 8.75 -4.91 -12.40
C ARG A 43 7.79 -4.64 -11.26
N VAL A 44 8.21 -4.94 -10.03
CA VAL A 44 7.35 -4.78 -8.85
C VAL A 44 6.89 -3.32 -8.65
N ALA A 45 7.74 -2.34 -8.89
CA ALA A 45 7.36 -0.94 -8.80
C ALA A 45 6.29 -0.55 -9.83
N ASP A 46 6.40 -1.08 -11.04
CA ASP A 46 5.43 -0.85 -12.11
C ASP A 46 4.09 -1.53 -11.78
N ALA A 47 4.13 -2.73 -11.20
CA ALA A 47 2.94 -3.42 -10.73
C ALA A 47 2.23 -2.61 -9.65
N ALA A 48 2.96 -2.04 -8.69
CA ALA A 48 2.40 -1.21 -7.64
C ALA A 48 1.69 0.03 -8.21
N ALA A 49 2.32 0.72 -9.14
CA ALA A 49 1.72 1.88 -9.80
C ALA A 49 0.47 1.49 -10.63
N ARG A 50 0.54 0.37 -11.33
CA ARG A 50 -0.58 -0.16 -12.13
C ARG A 50 -1.78 -0.53 -11.24
N GLU A 51 -1.56 -1.31 -10.19
CA GLU A 51 -2.62 -1.71 -9.27
C GLU A 51 -3.27 -0.52 -8.59
N LEU A 52 -2.47 0.45 -8.15
CA LEU A 52 -3.00 1.68 -7.56
C LEU A 52 -3.93 2.41 -8.54
N ALA A 53 -3.50 2.56 -9.78
CA ALA A 53 -4.30 3.22 -10.82
C ALA A 53 -5.57 2.43 -11.16
N GLU A 54 -5.48 1.11 -11.29
CA GLU A 54 -6.63 0.25 -11.62
C GLU A 54 -7.69 0.26 -10.52
N GLU A 55 -7.27 0.21 -9.25
CA GLU A 55 -8.19 0.09 -8.13
C GLU A 55 -8.73 1.43 -7.61
N THR A 56 -8.01 2.51 -7.80
CA THR A 56 -8.36 3.81 -7.19
C THR A 56 -8.40 4.98 -8.16
N GLY A 57 -7.91 4.79 -9.38
CA GLY A 57 -7.75 5.87 -10.35
C GLY A 57 -6.57 6.81 -10.06
N LEU A 58 -5.85 6.58 -8.97
CA LEU A 58 -4.74 7.44 -8.57
C LEU A 58 -3.47 7.07 -9.33
N LYS A 59 -2.90 8.02 -10.04
CA LYS A 59 -1.66 7.85 -10.81
C LYS A 59 -0.53 8.61 -10.12
N LEU A 60 0.45 7.87 -9.61
CA LEU A 60 1.61 8.45 -8.95
C LEU A 60 2.88 8.05 -9.68
N ALA A 61 3.77 9.03 -9.89
CA ALA A 61 5.03 8.83 -10.60
C ALA A 61 6.13 8.29 -9.67
N SER A 62 6.01 8.51 -8.35
CA SER A 62 7.06 8.17 -7.39
C SER A 62 6.49 7.38 -6.23
N LEU A 63 7.05 6.19 -6.02
CA LEU A 63 6.75 5.29 -4.91
C LEU A 63 8.05 4.95 -4.20
N CYS A 64 8.04 4.99 -2.87
CA CYS A 64 9.20 4.62 -2.06
C CYS A 64 9.02 3.23 -1.46
N LEU A 65 10.02 2.37 -1.55
CA LEU A 65 9.96 1.05 -0.94
C LEU A 65 9.79 1.17 0.57
N LEU A 66 8.72 0.58 1.10
CA LEU A 66 8.51 0.46 2.54
C LEU A 66 9.17 -0.81 3.08
N GLY A 67 8.90 -1.94 2.47
CA GLY A 67 9.46 -3.21 2.92
C GLY A 67 8.89 -4.42 2.19
N VAL A 68 9.33 -5.56 2.65
CA VAL A 68 8.91 -6.88 2.18
C VAL A 68 8.15 -7.58 3.30
N TYR A 69 6.98 -8.09 2.99
CA TYR A 69 6.12 -8.80 3.95
C TYR A 69 5.92 -10.23 3.50
N ASP A 70 6.51 -11.16 4.23
CA ASP A 70 6.62 -12.56 3.85
C ASP A 70 6.27 -13.54 4.98
N THR A 71 5.59 -13.08 6.01
CA THR A 71 5.21 -13.94 7.13
C THR A 71 4.39 -15.13 6.64
N PRO A 72 4.78 -16.37 6.97
CA PRO A 72 3.99 -17.54 6.64
C PRO A 72 2.55 -17.42 7.16
N GLY A 73 1.59 -17.75 6.29
CA GLY A 73 0.17 -17.68 6.65
C GLY A 73 -0.46 -16.30 6.55
N ARG A 74 0.27 -15.28 6.11
CA ARG A 74 -0.28 -13.93 5.92
C ARG A 74 -1.45 -13.88 4.92
N ASP A 75 -1.48 -14.79 3.98
CA ASP A 75 -2.52 -14.93 2.98
C ASP A 75 -3.08 -16.37 3.00
N PRO A 76 -4.37 -16.56 3.22
CA PRO A 76 -4.95 -17.91 3.28
C PRO A 76 -4.92 -18.66 1.95
N ARG A 77 -4.71 -17.98 0.83
CA ARG A 77 -4.64 -18.60 -0.50
C ARG A 77 -3.34 -19.38 -0.73
N GLY A 78 -2.28 -19.08 0.03
CA GLY A 78 -1.00 -19.76 -0.08
C GLY A 78 0.18 -18.87 0.21
N TRP A 79 1.37 -19.36 -0.06
CA TRP A 79 2.62 -18.63 0.16
C TRP A 79 2.65 -17.35 -0.65
N THR A 80 2.69 -16.21 0.03
CA THR A 80 2.57 -14.90 -0.62
C THR A 80 3.58 -13.92 -0.02
N VAL A 81 4.34 -13.28 -0.90
CA VAL A 81 5.27 -12.21 -0.55
C VAL A 81 4.72 -10.91 -1.13
N SER A 82 4.57 -9.89 -0.27
CA SER A 82 4.21 -8.53 -0.71
C SER A 82 5.44 -7.63 -0.68
N ILE A 83 5.69 -7.00 -1.81
CA ILE A 83 6.60 -5.85 -1.90
C ILE A 83 5.73 -4.61 -1.72
N THR A 84 5.94 -3.88 -0.64
CA THR A 84 5.06 -2.78 -0.26
C THR A 84 5.74 -1.42 -0.42
N TYR A 85 5.02 -0.48 -0.98
CA TYR A 85 5.48 0.87 -1.27
C TYR A 85 4.75 1.91 -0.43
N LEU A 86 5.47 2.96 -0.06
CA LEU A 86 4.94 4.14 0.60
C LEU A 86 4.78 5.26 -0.44
N ALA A 87 3.63 5.90 -0.44
CA ALA A 87 3.31 6.98 -1.38
C ALA A 87 2.74 8.18 -0.61
N PRO A 88 3.59 9.06 -0.08
CA PRO A 88 3.11 10.28 0.57
C PRO A 88 2.54 11.25 -0.45
N LEU A 89 1.39 11.87 -0.11
CA LEU A 89 0.77 12.92 -0.90
C LEU A 89 0.58 14.19 -0.07
N PRO A 90 0.65 15.37 -0.68
CA PRO A 90 0.44 16.63 0.04
C PRO A 90 -1.01 16.80 0.49
N ALA A 91 -1.97 16.22 -0.24
CA ALA A 91 -3.40 16.28 0.05
C ALA A 91 -4.13 15.09 -0.56
N GLU A 92 -5.36 14.85 -0.12
CA GLU A 92 -6.22 13.84 -0.71
C GLU A 92 -6.50 14.17 -2.18
N ALA A 93 -6.28 13.20 -3.04
CA ALA A 93 -6.69 13.25 -4.42
C ALA A 93 -8.04 12.55 -4.59
N PRO A 94 -8.86 12.93 -5.58
CA PRO A 94 -10.08 12.19 -5.90
C PRO A 94 -9.77 10.74 -6.27
N VAL A 95 -10.53 9.80 -5.70
CA VAL A 95 -10.38 8.38 -5.97
C VAL A 95 -11.74 7.75 -6.26
N ILE A 96 -11.72 6.71 -7.07
CA ILE A 96 -12.89 5.88 -7.36
C ILE A 96 -12.48 4.42 -7.34
N GLY A 97 -13.35 3.53 -6.87
CA GLY A 97 -13.12 2.09 -6.96
C GLY A 97 -13.13 1.61 -8.40
N GLY A 98 -12.31 0.63 -8.70
CA GLY A 98 -12.22 0.01 -10.02
C GLY A 98 -11.74 -1.43 -9.89
N ASP A 99 -11.84 -2.21 -10.98
CA ASP A 99 -11.48 -3.62 -11.03
C ASP A 99 -12.14 -4.43 -9.88
N ASP A 100 -11.32 -5.08 -9.04
CA ASP A 100 -11.76 -5.92 -7.94
C ASP A 100 -12.13 -5.12 -6.67
N ALA A 101 -12.06 -3.80 -6.70
CA ALA A 101 -12.43 -2.95 -5.58
C ALA A 101 -13.88 -2.44 -5.75
N ARG A 102 -14.71 -2.66 -4.73
CA ARG A 102 -16.07 -2.08 -4.69
C ARG A 102 -16.02 -0.57 -4.51
N GLU A 103 -15.09 -0.10 -3.70
CA GLU A 103 -14.98 1.29 -3.27
C GLU A 103 -13.53 1.60 -2.92
N ALA A 104 -13.12 2.85 -3.17
CA ALA A 104 -11.87 3.40 -2.68
C ALA A 104 -12.18 4.60 -1.78
N ARG A 105 -11.49 4.72 -0.66
CA ARG A 105 -11.79 5.75 0.34
C ARG A 105 -10.53 6.17 1.09
N TRP A 106 -10.43 7.45 1.39
CA TRP A 106 -9.47 7.96 2.37
C TRP A 106 -10.02 7.77 3.78
N CYS A 107 -9.24 7.10 4.63
CA CYS A 107 -9.64 6.78 6.00
C CYS A 107 -8.65 7.37 7.00
N PRO A 108 -9.11 8.07 8.05
CA PRO A 108 -8.20 8.56 9.09
C PRO A 108 -7.46 7.41 9.76
N ALA A 109 -6.16 7.62 10.02
CA ALA A 109 -5.30 6.57 10.59
C ALA A 109 -5.71 6.16 12.01
N ASP A 110 -6.43 7.00 12.74
CA ASP A 110 -6.90 6.72 14.10
C ASP A 110 -8.27 6.03 14.17
N THR A 111 -8.95 5.89 13.03
CA THR A 111 -10.29 5.27 12.94
C THR A 111 -10.39 4.38 11.71
N LEU A 112 -9.46 3.43 11.59
CA LEU A 112 -9.43 2.51 10.45
C LEU A 112 -10.54 1.47 10.53
N PRO A 113 -11.13 1.08 9.40
CA PRO A 113 -12.07 -0.05 9.35
C PRO A 113 -11.33 -1.38 9.58
N LYS A 114 -12.08 -2.47 9.64
CA LYS A 114 -11.51 -3.81 9.69
C LYS A 114 -10.69 -4.08 8.43
N LEU A 115 -9.43 -4.47 8.61
CA LEU A 115 -8.46 -4.65 7.55
C LEU A 115 -8.25 -6.14 7.23
N ALA A 116 -8.12 -6.42 5.95
CA ALA A 116 -7.81 -7.75 5.43
C ALA A 116 -6.33 -8.11 5.62
N PHE A 117 -6.02 -9.40 5.56
CA PHE A 117 -4.65 -9.93 5.62
C PHE A 117 -3.89 -9.41 6.85
N ASP A 118 -2.61 -9.07 6.65
CA ASP A 118 -1.75 -8.41 7.64
C ASP A 118 -1.62 -6.91 7.39
N HIS A 119 -2.58 -6.31 6.70
CA HIS A 119 -2.50 -4.89 6.30
C HIS A 119 -2.47 -3.96 7.50
N ALA A 120 -3.04 -4.34 8.66
CA ALA A 120 -2.90 -3.56 9.89
C ALA A 120 -1.43 -3.43 10.33
N THR A 121 -0.66 -4.51 10.22
CA THR A 121 0.79 -4.51 10.52
C THR A 121 1.54 -3.61 9.55
N ILE A 122 1.25 -3.73 8.26
CA ILE A 122 1.90 -2.92 7.22
C ILE A 122 1.62 -1.44 7.46
N ILE A 123 0.38 -1.07 7.74
CA ILE A 123 0.00 0.32 8.03
C ILE A 123 0.70 0.82 9.28
N GLY A 124 0.79 0.01 10.33
CA GLY A 124 1.54 0.36 11.54
C GLY A 124 2.99 0.71 11.24
N ASP A 125 3.67 -0.10 10.44
CA ASP A 125 5.05 0.15 10.02
C ASP A 125 5.16 1.42 9.18
N ALA A 126 4.22 1.65 8.29
CA ALA A 126 4.18 2.85 7.45
C ALA A 126 4.01 4.12 8.29
N LEU A 127 3.16 4.08 9.31
CA LEU A 127 2.93 5.22 10.20
C LEU A 127 4.16 5.52 11.05
N VAL A 128 4.87 4.50 11.53
CA VAL A 128 6.14 4.69 12.25
C VAL A 128 7.17 5.35 11.34
N ARG A 129 7.33 4.85 10.14
CA ARG A 129 8.24 5.43 9.16
C ARG A 129 7.87 6.87 8.80
N TRP A 130 6.58 7.14 8.66
CA TRP A 130 6.07 8.48 8.39
C TRP A 130 6.39 9.44 9.54
N ALA A 131 6.22 9.01 10.79
CA ALA A 131 6.50 9.81 12.00
C ALA A 131 7.99 10.11 12.16
N GLU A 132 8.88 9.19 11.75
CA GLU A 132 10.33 9.39 11.77
C GLU A 132 10.82 10.39 10.72
N GLY A 133 9.91 10.92 9.92
CA GLY A 133 10.25 11.77 8.80
C GLY A 133 10.84 10.95 7.65
N PRO A 134 9.97 10.29 6.86
CA PRO A 134 10.43 9.54 5.71
C PRO A 134 11.23 10.48 4.86
N ASP A 135 12.43 10.14 4.58
CA ASP A 135 13.35 10.71 3.60
C ASP A 135 13.00 12.10 3.05
N ARG A 136 12.50 12.97 3.93
CA ARG A 136 12.37 14.37 3.62
C ARG A 136 13.80 14.91 3.46
N GLY A 137 14.42 14.53 2.33
CA GLY A 137 15.78 14.91 2.01
C GLY A 137 16.86 14.07 2.69
N ARG A 138 16.58 12.89 3.18
CA ARG A 138 17.63 11.92 3.46
C ARG A 138 18.21 11.43 2.14
N SER A 139 19.42 11.84 1.88
CA SER A 139 20.26 11.14 0.92
C SER A 139 20.26 9.65 1.32
N PRO A 140 20.18 8.73 0.36
CA PRO A 140 20.40 7.33 0.67
C PRO A 140 21.74 7.24 1.44
N PRO A 141 21.83 6.32 2.40
CA PRO A 141 23.10 6.12 3.10
C PRO A 141 24.16 5.92 2.03
N PRO A 142 25.35 6.47 2.23
CA PRO A 142 26.42 6.25 1.29
C PRO A 142 26.52 4.74 1.10
N GLN A 143 26.37 4.31 -0.13
CA GLN A 143 26.63 2.92 -0.45
C GLN A 143 28.09 2.70 -0.08
N GLY A 144 28.27 1.96 1.01
CA GLY A 144 29.62 1.60 1.41
C GLY A 144 30.30 0.98 0.22
N ASP A 145 31.51 1.39 -0.03
CA ASP A 145 32.36 0.74 -1.02
C ASP A 145 32.35 -0.75 -0.73
N ARG A 146 31.67 -1.47 -1.58
CA ARG A 146 31.69 -2.92 -1.52
C ARG A 146 32.89 -3.45 -2.26
#